data_b86ae759f51cc7444e9dd9f4a92e1b57
#
_entry.id   b86ae759f51cc7444e9dd9f4a92e1b57
#
_cell.length_a   1.000
_cell.length_b   1.000
_cell.length_c   1.000
_cell.angle_alpha   90.00
_cell.angle_beta   90.00
_cell.angle_gamma   90.00
#
_symmetry.space_group_name_H-M   'P 1'
#
loop_
_entity.id
_entity.type
_entity.pdbx_description
1 polymer ?
#
loop_
_entity_poly.entity_id
_entity_poly.type
_entity_poly.pdbx_seq_one_letter_code
_entity_poly.pdbx_strand_id
1 'polypeptide(L)'
;VSKYFSDLTELDQATIDAKGISCEEGIQQFLDWIGSTTCFSYAYSDKPLADGHILLENIELYNLPISLPVEQFKNISSVFAAAGVPITEYNSGKLHQFFSLPATGREHEAMHDVMSIIHSAFTLY
;
A
#
# COMPACT_ATOMS: atom_id res chain seq x y z
N VAL A 1 17.97 4.89 -7.78
CA VAL A 1 16.55 5.24 -8.04
C VAL A 1 16.48 6.39 -9.03
N SER A 2 15.38 6.48 -9.77
CA SER A 2 15.18 7.55 -10.73
C SER A 2 14.87 8.89 -10.03
N LYS A 3 15.14 10.00 -10.74
CA LYS A 3 14.74 11.33 -10.25
C LYS A 3 13.24 11.42 -10.02
N TYR A 4 12.46 10.81 -10.92
CA TYR A 4 10.98 10.75 -10.78
C TYR A 4 10.58 10.09 -9.47
N PHE A 5 11.17 8.96 -9.14
CA PHE A 5 10.88 8.25 -7.89
C PHE A 5 11.26 9.09 -6.66
N SER A 6 12.46 9.70 -6.67
CA SER A 6 12.92 10.55 -5.56
C SER A 6 12.03 11.77 -5.36
N ASP A 7 11.61 12.42 -6.45
CA ASP A 7 10.72 13.58 -6.38
C ASP A 7 9.33 13.20 -5.85
N LEU A 8 8.84 11.99 -6.23
CA LEU A 8 7.52 11.51 -5.83
C LEU A 8 7.47 11.09 -4.36
N THR A 9 8.47 10.37 -3.89
CA THR A 9 8.49 9.71 -2.57
C THR A 9 9.35 10.40 -1.54
N GLU A 10 10.19 11.37 -1.94
CA GLU A 10 11.23 11.99 -1.11
C GLU A 10 12.33 11.01 -0.63
N LEU A 11 12.44 9.85 -1.28
CA LEU A 11 13.49 8.87 -1.04
C LEU A 11 14.55 8.97 -2.14
N ASP A 12 15.79 9.21 -1.76
CA ASP A 12 16.92 9.23 -2.68
C ASP A 12 17.79 7.98 -2.53
N GLN A 13 18.70 7.79 -3.49
CA GLN A 13 19.59 6.62 -3.48
C GLN A 13 20.47 6.58 -2.24
N ALA A 14 20.96 7.74 -1.78
CA ALA A 14 21.82 7.80 -0.60
C ALA A 14 21.10 7.34 0.67
N THR A 15 19.83 7.70 0.83
CA THR A 15 19.00 7.26 1.96
C THR A 15 18.76 5.74 1.89
N ILE A 16 18.45 5.23 0.70
CA ILE A 16 18.23 3.80 0.49
C ILE A 16 19.50 3.01 0.79
N ASP A 17 20.67 3.46 0.30
CA ASP A 17 21.94 2.82 0.55
C ASP A 17 22.32 2.82 2.04
N ALA A 18 21.99 3.90 2.76
CA ALA A 18 22.31 4.03 4.19
C ALA A 18 21.35 3.26 5.11
N LYS A 19 20.07 3.17 4.76
CA LYS A 19 19.01 2.67 5.65
C LYS A 19 18.22 1.50 5.08
N GLY A 20 18.38 1.20 3.79
CA GLY A 20 17.67 0.11 3.16
C GLY A 20 18.14 -1.26 3.63
N ILE A 21 17.25 -2.23 3.58
CA ILE A 21 17.55 -3.64 3.85
C ILE A 21 17.22 -4.45 2.59
N SER A 22 17.66 -5.72 2.55
CA SER A 22 17.34 -6.58 1.41
C SER A 22 15.83 -6.81 1.29
N CYS A 23 15.37 -7.12 0.08
CA CYS A 23 13.96 -7.44 -0.17
C CYS A 23 13.50 -8.63 0.69
N GLU A 24 14.32 -9.68 0.78
CA GLU A 24 14.04 -10.85 1.62
C GLU A 24 13.86 -10.46 3.09
N GLU A 25 14.80 -9.72 3.64
CA GLU A 25 14.77 -9.27 5.04
C GLU A 25 13.56 -8.35 5.29
N GLY A 26 13.31 -7.42 4.38
CA GLY A 26 12.17 -6.50 4.48
C GLY A 26 10.83 -7.21 4.48
N ILE A 27 10.63 -8.15 3.57
CA ILE A 27 9.39 -8.94 3.50
C ILE A 27 9.25 -9.80 4.75
N GLN A 28 10.33 -10.45 5.21
CA GLN A 28 10.28 -11.30 6.40
C GLN A 28 9.94 -10.49 7.65
N GLN A 29 10.56 -9.33 7.84
CA GLN A 29 10.24 -8.44 8.96
C GLN A 29 8.79 -7.96 8.91
N PHE A 30 8.29 -7.62 7.73
CA PHE A 30 6.90 -7.21 7.54
C PHE A 30 5.94 -8.34 7.92
N LEU A 31 6.18 -9.56 7.44
CA LEU A 31 5.34 -10.72 7.76
C LEU A 31 5.36 -11.05 9.24
N ASP A 32 6.51 -10.95 9.89
CA ASP A 32 6.64 -11.16 11.34
C ASP A 32 5.85 -10.10 12.11
N TRP A 33 5.88 -8.87 11.65
CA TRP A 33 5.16 -7.76 12.28
C TRP A 33 3.64 -7.89 12.16
N ILE A 34 3.12 -8.28 11.00
CA ILE A 34 1.66 -8.45 10.82
C ILE A 34 1.12 -9.70 11.49
N GLY A 35 1.96 -10.74 11.70
CA GLY A 35 1.53 -12.00 12.28
C GLY A 35 0.34 -12.61 11.54
N SER A 36 -0.76 -12.88 12.24
CA SER A 36 -2.01 -13.42 11.67
C SER A 36 -3.03 -12.34 11.30
N THR A 37 -2.67 -11.07 11.38
CA THR A 37 -3.59 -9.95 11.10
C THR A 37 -3.92 -9.87 9.62
N THR A 38 -5.18 -9.61 9.28
CA THR A 38 -5.58 -9.31 7.91
C THR A 38 -5.10 -7.92 7.51
N CYS A 39 -4.44 -7.83 6.37
CA CYS A 39 -3.94 -6.58 5.80
C CYS A 39 -4.86 -6.11 4.69
N PHE A 40 -5.37 -4.90 4.82
CA PHE A 40 -6.13 -4.26 3.77
C PHE A 40 -5.25 -3.24 3.05
N SER A 41 -5.26 -3.29 1.73
CA SER A 41 -4.66 -2.27 0.90
C SER A 41 -5.67 -1.78 -0.13
N TYR A 42 -5.37 -0.67 -0.76
CA TYR A 42 -6.24 -0.03 -1.72
C TYR A 42 -5.54 0.11 -3.07
N ALA A 43 -6.06 -0.56 -4.06
CA ALA A 43 -5.60 -0.41 -5.44
C ALA A 43 -6.81 -0.34 -6.37
N TYR A 44 -6.73 0.53 -7.36
CA TYR A 44 -7.80 0.69 -8.35
C TYR A 44 -7.94 -0.52 -9.29
N SER A 45 -7.02 -1.46 -9.24
CA SER A 45 -7.04 -2.66 -10.07
C SER A 45 -7.99 -3.72 -9.49
N ASP A 46 -8.39 -4.66 -10.32
CA ASP A 46 -9.19 -5.83 -9.95
C ASP A 46 -8.39 -6.94 -9.26
N LYS A 47 -7.13 -6.70 -8.95
CA LYS A 47 -6.27 -7.66 -8.27
C LYS A 47 -6.72 -7.86 -6.81
N PRO A 48 -7.13 -9.08 -6.42
CA PRO A 48 -7.74 -9.29 -5.11
C PRO A 48 -6.79 -9.10 -3.93
N LEU A 49 -5.47 -9.28 -4.14
CA LEU A 49 -4.48 -9.10 -3.08
C LEU A 49 -3.97 -7.65 -3.00
N ALA A 50 -4.29 -6.80 -3.98
CA ALA A 50 -3.78 -5.42 -4.08
C ALA A 50 -2.25 -5.38 -3.91
N ASP A 51 -1.73 -4.72 -2.88
CA ASP A 51 -0.28 -4.64 -2.65
C ASP A 51 0.36 -6.00 -2.34
N GLY A 52 -0.41 -6.98 -1.90
CA GLY A 52 0.06 -8.36 -1.74
C GLY A 52 0.57 -8.97 -3.03
N HIS A 53 0.03 -8.57 -4.19
CA HIS A 53 0.55 -9.01 -5.49
C HIS A 53 1.98 -8.53 -5.73
N ILE A 54 2.31 -7.32 -5.30
CA ILE A 54 3.66 -6.77 -5.45
C ILE A 54 4.65 -7.58 -4.61
N LEU A 55 4.27 -7.94 -3.39
CA LEU A 55 5.11 -8.81 -2.54
C LEU A 55 5.30 -10.17 -3.19
N LEU A 56 4.24 -10.78 -3.69
CA LEU A 56 4.30 -12.09 -4.34
C LEU A 56 5.19 -12.06 -5.59
N GLU A 57 5.02 -11.05 -6.43
CA GLU A 57 5.85 -10.86 -7.63
C GLU A 57 7.33 -10.73 -7.29
N ASN A 58 7.68 -10.01 -6.22
CA ASN A 58 9.07 -9.87 -5.78
C ASN A 58 9.63 -11.19 -5.21
N ILE A 59 8.83 -11.93 -4.46
CA ILE A 59 9.23 -13.26 -3.96
C ILE A 59 9.57 -14.19 -5.13
N GLU A 60 8.73 -14.20 -6.15
CA GLU A 60 8.94 -15.02 -7.35
C GLU A 60 10.12 -14.54 -8.19
N LEU A 61 10.22 -13.22 -8.42
CA LEU A 61 11.28 -12.61 -9.23
C LEU A 61 12.68 -12.90 -8.69
N TYR A 62 12.85 -12.80 -7.37
CA TYR A 62 14.12 -13.00 -6.69
C TYR A 62 14.28 -14.42 -6.11
N ASN A 63 13.34 -15.30 -6.39
CA ASN A 63 13.33 -16.69 -5.92
C ASN A 63 13.58 -16.77 -4.40
N LEU A 64 12.85 -15.96 -3.63
CA LEU A 64 13.02 -15.88 -2.18
C LEU A 64 12.39 -17.09 -1.47
N PRO A 65 13.02 -17.60 -0.41
CA PRO A 65 12.49 -18.74 0.36
C PRO A 65 11.38 -18.30 1.34
N ILE A 66 10.39 -17.57 0.84
CA ILE A 66 9.27 -17.02 1.61
C ILE A 66 7.96 -17.51 1.02
N SER A 67 7.07 -18.02 1.87
CA SER A 67 5.70 -18.35 1.51
C SER A 67 4.79 -17.20 1.98
N LEU A 68 4.20 -16.46 1.03
CA LEU A 68 3.30 -15.36 1.35
C LEU A 68 1.93 -15.92 1.80
N PRO A 69 1.42 -15.51 2.98
CA PRO A 69 0.08 -15.91 3.42
C PRO A 69 -0.99 -15.09 2.67
N VAL A 70 -1.28 -15.49 1.44
CA VAL A 70 -2.11 -14.73 0.50
C VAL A 70 -3.52 -14.44 1.02
N GLU A 71 -4.05 -15.31 1.86
CA GLU A 71 -5.38 -15.15 2.48
C GLU A 71 -5.47 -13.97 3.45
N GLN A 72 -4.33 -13.47 3.92
CA GLN A 72 -4.28 -12.30 4.81
C GLN A 72 -4.32 -10.96 4.08
N PHE A 73 -4.18 -10.96 2.75
CA PHE A 73 -4.13 -9.73 1.95
C PHE A 73 -5.44 -9.52 1.21
N LYS A 74 -6.07 -8.36 1.43
CA LYS A 74 -7.36 -7.99 0.86
C LYS A 74 -7.29 -6.61 0.21
N ASN A 75 -7.97 -6.48 -0.92
CA ASN A 75 -8.15 -5.18 -1.59
C ASN A 75 -9.45 -4.55 -1.14
N ILE A 76 -9.36 -3.47 -0.37
CA ILE A 76 -10.54 -2.75 0.15
C ILE A 76 -11.20 -1.85 -0.90
N SER A 77 -10.59 -1.65 -2.07
CA SER A 77 -11.15 -0.77 -3.09
C SER A 77 -12.54 -1.21 -3.57
N SER A 78 -12.82 -2.51 -3.56
CA SER A 78 -14.13 -3.06 -3.94
C SER A 78 -15.25 -2.57 -3.00
N VAL A 79 -14.96 -2.38 -1.73
CA VAL A 79 -15.93 -1.84 -0.75
C VAL A 79 -16.28 -0.40 -1.10
N PHE A 80 -15.26 0.41 -1.42
CA PHE A 80 -15.48 1.80 -1.84
C PHE A 80 -16.21 1.88 -3.18
N ALA A 81 -15.85 1.03 -4.15
CA ALA A 81 -16.54 0.98 -5.43
C ALA A 81 -18.02 0.63 -5.25
N ALA A 82 -18.35 -0.32 -4.40
CA ALA A 82 -19.72 -0.69 -4.06
C ALA A 82 -20.49 0.46 -3.40
N ALA A 83 -19.78 1.34 -2.67
CA ALA A 83 -20.36 2.54 -2.05
C ALA A 83 -20.47 3.74 -3.01
N GLY A 84 -20.11 3.58 -4.28
CA GLY A 84 -20.22 4.61 -5.31
C GLY A 84 -18.97 5.47 -5.52
N VAL A 85 -17.84 5.12 -4.91
CA VAL A 85 -16.58 5.86 -5.13
C VAL A 85 -16.00 5.49 -6.50
N PRO A 86 -15.68 6.48 -7.37
CA PRO A 86 -14.97 6.21 -8.62
C PRO A 86 -13.49 5.93 -8.34
N ILE A 87 -13.18 4.69 -7.98
CA ILE A 87 -11.85 4.28 -7.48
C ILE A 87 -10.72 4.48 -8.50
N THR A 88 -11.03 4.58 -9.79
CA THR A 88 -10.03 4.89 -10.83
C THR A 88 -9.58 6.35 -10.82
N GLU A 89 -10.37 7.24 -10.21
CA GLU A 89 -10.09 8.68 -10.10
C GLU A 89 -9.49 9.06 -8.75
N TYR A 90 -9.66 8.22 -7.74
CA TYR A 90 -9.20 8.47 -6.37
C TYR A 90 -8.27 7.34 -5.92
N ASN A 91 -6.96 7.57 -6.01
CA ASN A 91 -5.98 6.66 -5.44
C ASN A 91 -5.97 6.75 -3.90
N SER A 92 -5.16 5.94 -3.23
CA SER A 92 -5.10 5.91 -1.77
C SER A 92 -4.84 7.28 -1.15
N GLY A 93 -3.92 8.07 -1.73
CA GLY A 93 -3.57 9.40 -1.22
C GLY A 93 -4.63 10.47 -1.47
N LYS A 94 -5.59 10.22 -2.36
CA LYS A 94 -6.68 11.16 -2.71
C LYS A 94 -8.04 10.73 -2.22
N LEU A 95 -8.18 9.52 -1.70
CA LEU A 95 -9.48 8.96 -1.32
C LEU A 95 -10.22 9.84 -0.30
N HIS A 96 -9.50 10.45 0.65
CA HIS A 96 -10.06 11.37 1.63
C HIS A 96 -10.78 12.57 0.98
N GLN A 97 -10.36 12.98 -0.22
CA GLN A 97 -10.97 14.12 -0.93
C GLN A 97 -12.38 13.82 -1.37
N PHE A 98 -12.67 12.57 -1.77
CA PHE A 98 -14.02 12.16 -2.13
C PHE A 98 -15.01 12.35 -0.96
N PHE A 99 -14.54 12.13 0.27
CA PHE A 99 -15.33 12.26 1.50
C PHE A 99 -15.21 13.64 2.14
N SER A 100 -14.55 14.60 1.50
CA SER A 100 -14.31 15.96 2.02
C SER A 100 -13.60 15.95 3.38
N LEU A 101 -12.69 15.01 3.58
CA LEU A 101 -11.88 14.90 4.80
C LEU A 101 -10.57 15.67 4.65
N PRO A 102 -10.00 16.20 5.77
CA PRO A 102 -8.73 16.92 5.71
C PRO A 102 -7.57 15.98 5.38
N ALA A 103 -6.57 16.50 4.64
CA ALA A 103 -5.32 15.78 4.41
C ALA A 103 -4.52 15.68 5.70
N THR A 104 -3.85 14.53 5.92
CA THR A 104 -2.99 14.27 7.07
C THR A 104 -1.50 14.36 6.71
N GLY A 105 -1.21 14.67 5.46
CA GLY A 105 0.15 14.77 4.92
C GLY A 105 0.12 14.94 3.42
N ARG A 106 1.19 14.51 2.77
CA ARG A 106 1.38 14.61 1.32
C ARG A 106 1.05 13.27 0.65
N GLU A 107 0.40 13.31 -0.52
CA GLU A 107 0.21 12.12 -1.37
C GLU A 107 1.55 11.43 -1.63
N HIS A 108 1.55 10.10 -1.63
CA HIS A 108 2.71 9.21 -1.71
C HIS A 108 3.62 9.18 -0.47
N GLU A 109 3.26 9.87 0.60
CA GLU A 109 3.79 9.56 1.92
C GLU A 109 2.97 8.39 2.49
N ALA A 110 3.64 7.29 2.86
CA ALA A 110 2.96 6.05 3.23
C ALA A 110 1.91 6.25 4.34
N MET A 111 2.23 7.00 5.39
CA MET A 111 1.29 7.23 6.50
C MET A 111 0.11 8.09 6.07
N HIS A 112 0.31 9.11 5.21
CA HIS A 112 -0.80 9.88 4.67
C HIS A 112 -1.76 9.00 3.87
N ASP A 113 -1.23 8.15 2.99
CA ASP A 113 -2.03 7.26 2.16
C ASP A 113 -2.83 6.27 3.03
N VAL A 114 -2.21 5.69 4.05
CA VAL A 114 -2.88 4.81 5.02
C VAL A 114 -3.98 5.55 5.78
N MET A 115 -3.71 6.77 6.28
CA MET A 115 -4.71 7.55 7.02
C MET A 115 -5.86 7.99 6.13
N SER A 116 -5.61 8.31 4.85
CA SER A 116 -6.64 8.59 3.86
C SER A 116 -7.61 7.40 3.72
N ILE A 117 -7.08 6.18 3.63
CA ILE A 117 -7.90 4.97 3.55
C ILE A 117 -8.69 4.76 4.84
N ILE A 118 -8.06 4.85 6.01
CA ILE A 118 -8.69 4.61 7.31
C ILE A 118 -9.82 5.59 7.57
N HIS A 119 -9.56 6.89 7.45
CA HIS A 119 -10.57 7.91 7.69
C HIS A 119 -11.73 7.80 6.70
N SER A 120 -11.45 7.50 5.45
CA SER A 120 -12.47 7.29 4.43
C SER A 120 -13.32 6.04 4.74
N ALA A 121 -12.70 4.95 5.17
CA ALA A 121 -13.40 3.73 5.55
C ALA A 121 -14.37 3.97 6.72
N PHE A 122 -13.96 4.71 7.75
CA PHE A 122 -14.83 5.06 8.87
C PHE A 122 -16.04 5.89 8.44
N THR A 123 -15.95 6.66 7.36
CA THR A 123 -17.07 7.46 6.83
C THR A 123 -18.16 6.58 6.22
N LEU A 124 -17.85 5.33 5.83
CA LEU A 124 -18.83 4.40 5.26
C LEU A 124 -19.74 3.74 6.31
N TYR A 125 -19.45 3.90 7.57
CA TYR A 125 -20.26 3.32 8.67
C TYR A 125 -21.32 4.29 9.19
#